data_50590ec902ba9e4565ab4ec0636c2cf4
#
_entry.id   50590ec902ba9e4565ab4ec0636c2cf4
#
_cell.length_a   1.000
_cell.length_b   1.000
_cell.length_c   1.000
_cell.angle_alpha   90.00
_cell.angle_beta   90.00
_cell.angle_gamma   90.00
#
_symmetry.space_group_name_H-M   'P 1'
#
loop_
_entity.id
_entity.type
_entity.pdbx_description
1 polymer ?
#
loop_
_entity_poly.entity_id
_entity_poly.type
_entity_poly.pdbx_seq_one_letter_code
_entity_poly.pdbx_strand_id
1 'polypeptide(L)'
;MQMIKLLEQYHIECNLLCVVTKRLAKKAERVYKSMKATGVRYLQFIPCLDPLGAQRGIENYSLSPELYAQFLCALFDAWYRDWKTGVYVSVRLFEDYIQLLMGAPTGTCSTTGACGSYMVVEGSGAVYPCDFYCLDEYKLGTIQNDSLQSLLLGEKMRIFIKDGRNVPAECQQCRWVNLCHGGCKRDRNTADKAQRSYYCKALQKFFAYAEPRMREMARAVQMYR
;
A
#
# COMPACT_ATOMS: atom_id res chain seq x y z
N MET A 1 20.62 8.02 8.31
CA MET A 1 21.04 7.66 9.68
C MET A 1 21.07 8.85 10.64
N GLN A 2 21.71 9.98 10.32
CA GLN A 2 21.72 11.17 11.21
C GLN A 2 20.32 11.69 11.54
N MET A 3 19.43 11.81 10.56
CA MET A 3 18.04 12.25 10.77
C MET A 3 17.27 11.33 11.71
N ILE A 4 17.40 10.00 11.57
CA ILE A 4 16.73 9.04 12.47
C ILE A 4 17.16 9.26 13.91
N LYS A 5 18.46 9.42 14.17
CA LYS A 5 19.01 9.71 15.50
C LYS A 5 18.49 11.03 16.07
N LEU A 6 18.34 12.04 15.21
CA LEU A 6 17.78 13.34 15.62
C LEU A 6 16.31 13.21 16.01
N LEU A 7 15.50 12.50 15.21
CA LEU A 7 14.10 12.24 15.52
C LEU A 7 13.94 11.45 16.84
N GLU A 8 14.79 10.43 17.04
CA GLU A 8 14.82 9.65 18.26
C GLU A 8 15.18 10.52 19.50
N GLN A 9 16.17 11.41 19.37
CA GLN A 9 16.56 12.36 20.43
C GLN A 9 15.39 13.25 20.87
N TYR A 10 14.51 13.64 19.93
CA TYR A 10 13.34 14.46 20.21
C TYR A 10 12.07 13.65 20.45
N HIS A 11 12.17 12.32 20.61
CA HIS A 11 11.03 11.39 20.81
C HIS A 11 9.97 11.51 19.72
N ILE A 12 10.39 11.81 18.47
CA ILE A 12 9.50 11.89 17.32
C ILE A 12 9.44 10.52 16.66
N GLU A 13 8.25 9.93 16.64
CA GLU A 13 8.02 8.66 15.94
C GLU A 13 8.19 8.86 14.43
N CYS A 14 8.84 7.90 13.79
CA CYS A 14 8.99 7.88 12.35
C CYS A 14 8.78 6.48 11.78
N ASN A 15 8.37 6.43 10.52
CA ASN A 15 8.34 5.20 9.75
C ASN A 15 9.36 5.27 8.61
N LEU A 16 9.83 4.11 8.18
CA LEU A 16 10.66 3.99 6.98
C LEU A 16 9.79 3.52 5.81
N LEU A 17 9.80 4.33 4.75
CA LEU A 17 9.12 4.03 3.52
C LEU A 17 10.13 3.56 2.47
N CYS A 18 9.86 2.41 1.86
CA CYS A 18 10.71 1.79 0.87
C CYS A 18 9.94 1.55 -0.42
N VAL A 19 10.41 2.17 -1.51
CA VAL A 19 9.85 1.94 -2.84
C VAL A 19 10.47 0.67 -3.43
N VAL A 20 9.63 -0.33 -3.71
CA VAL A 20 10.04 -1.65 -4.20
C VAL A 20 10.18 -1.63 -5.71
N THR A 21 11.40 -1.42 -6.18
CA THR A 21 11.76 -1.51 -7.60
C THR A 21 12.11 -2.95 -8.00
N LYS A 22 12.21 -3.21 -9.32
CA LYS A 22 12.71 -4.49 -9.88
C LYS A 22 14.01 -4.97 -9.24
N ARG A 23 14.95 -4.06 -9.00
CA ARG A 23 16.25 -4.37 -8.38
C ARG A 23 16.12 -4.73 -6.91
N LEU A 24 15.29 -3.98 -6.18
CA LEU A 24 15.10 -4.15 -4.76
C LEU A 24 14.28 -5.41 -4.45
N ALA A 25 13.30 -5.73 -5.27
CA ALA A 25 12.44 -6.90 -5.10
C ALA A 25 13.22 -8.23 -5.02
N LYS A 26 14.37 -8.31 -5.69
CA LYS A 26 15.26 -9.49 -5.64
C LYS A 26 16.04 -9.65 -4.32
N LYS A 27 15.92 -8.69 -3.38
CA LYS A 27 16.72 -8.61 -2.16
C LYS A 27 15.86 -8.38 -0.91
N ALA A 28 14.62 -8.85 -0.90
CA ALA A 28 13.61 -8.59 0.13
C ALA A 28 14.14 -8.76 1.57
N GLU A 29 14.71 -9.92 1.87
CA GLU A 29 15.23 -10.21 3.22
C GLU A 29 16.39 -9.29 3.62
N ARG A 30 17.31 -9.00 2.68
CA ARG A 30 18.42 -8.07 2.95
C ARG A 30 17.92 -6.66 3.23
N VAL A 31 16.94 -6.19 2.46
CA VAL A 31 16.34 -4.86 2.65
C VAL A 31 15.63 -4.80 3.99
N TYR A 32 14.82 -5.80 4.33
CA TYR A 32 14.16 -5.88 5.62
C TYR A 32 15.15 -5.83 6.79
N LYS A 33 16.22 -6.65 6.75
CA LYS A 33 17.28 -6.65 7.77
C LYS A 33 17.97 -5.28 7.87
N SER A 34 18.27 -4.65 6.73
CA SER A 34 18.90 -3.33 6.72
C SER A 34 18.01 -2.23 7.31
N MET A 35 16.72 -2.24 7.01
CA MET A 35 15.76 -1.29 7.58
C MET A 35 15.59 -1.53 9.09
N LYS A 36 15.44 -2.78 9.51
CA LYS A 36 15.34 -3.14 10.92
C LYS A 36 16.59 -2.72 11.73
N ALA A 37 17.78 -2.82 11.14
CA ALA A 37 19.05 -2.41 11.76
C ALA A 37 19.16 -0.90 12.04
N THR A 38 18.24 -0.07 11.50
CA THR A 38 18.17 1.36 11.82
C THR A 38 17.57 1.65 13.20
N GLY A 39 16.94 0.67 13.85
CA GLY A 39 16.19 0.84 15.09
C GLY A 39 14.72 1.24 14.89
N VAL A 40 14.34 1.73 13.70
CA VAL A 40 12.95 2.08 13.38
C VAL A 40 12.12 0.82 13.26
N ARG A 41 10.98 0.79 13.96
CA ARG A 41 10.10 -0.38 14.03
C ARG A 41 8.93 -0.36 13.05
N TYR A 42 8.64 0.77 12.43
CA TYR A 42 7.52 0.95 11.50
C TYR A 42 8.03 0.99 10.07
N LEU A 43 7.72 -0.06 9.30
CA LEU A 43 8.20 -0.23 7.93
C LEU A 43 7.03 -0.26 6.95
N GLN A 44 7.18 0.47 5.85
CA GLN A 44 6.21 0.48 4.76
C GLN A 44 6.91 0.19 3.43
N PHE A 45 6.37 -0.76 2.68
CA PHE A 45 6.89 -1.15 1.36
C PHE A 45 5.83 -0.83 0.32
N ILE A 46 6.17 0.06 -0.62
CA ILE A 46 5.28 0.51 -1.68
C ILE A 46 5.82 0.02 -3.02
N PRO A 47 5.03 -0.68 -3.85
CA PRO A 47 5.47 -1.08 -5.18
C PRO A 47 5.80 0.17 -6.02
N CYS A 48 6.92 0.12 -6.74
CA CYS A 48 7.30 1.18 -7.66
C CYS A 48 6.24 1.35 -8.75
N LEU A 49 5.88 2.59 -9.02
CA LEU A 49 4.88 2.93 -10.04
C LEU A 49 5.57 3.32 -11.36
N ASP A 50 5.02 2.82 -12.45
CA ASP A 50 5.29 3.38 -13.77
C ASP A 50 4.53 4.72 -13.95
N PRO A 51 4.90 5.60 -14.88
CA PRO A 51 4.17 6.84 -15.13
C PRO A 51 2.68 6.58 -15.39
N LEU A 52 1.82 7.50 -14.97
CA LEU A 52 0.38 7.37 -15.20
C LEU A 52 0.08 7.43 -16.70
N GLY A 53 -0.75 6.51 -17.19
CA GLY A 53 -1.05 6.39 -18.61
C GLY A 53 0.00 5.66 -19.46
N ALA A 54 1.20 5.40 -18.92
CA ALA A 54 2.20 4.62 -19.62
C ALA A 54 1.90 3.11 -19.56
N GLN A 55 2.45 2.37 -20.52
CA GLN A 55 2.42 0.91 -20.46
C GLN A 55 3.21 0.42 -19.24
N ARG A 56 2.58 -0.43 -18.44
CA ARG A 56 3.21 -0.97 -17.21
C ARG A 56 4.31 -1.99 -17.57
N GLY A 57 5.39 -1.93 -16.80
CA GLY A 57 6.46 -2.95 -16.87
C GLY A 57 7.56 -2.69 -17.88
N ILE A 58 7.56 -1.58 -18.62
CA ILE A 58 8.56 -1.30 -19.69
C ILE A 58 9.82 -0.63 -19.17
N GLU A 59 9.74 0.09 -18.04
CA GLU A 59 10.89 0.81 -17.52
C GLU A 59 11.92 -0.15 -16.88
N ASN A 60 13.17 0.24 -16.83
CA ASN A 60 14.24 -0.57 -16.27
C ASN A 60 14.07 -0.83 -14.75
N TYR A 61 13.33 0.03 -14.06
CA TYR A 61 13.00 -0.08 -12.64
C TYR A 61 11.63 -0.74 -12.37
N SER A 62 10.80 -0.94 -13.41
CA SER A 62 9.43 -1.45 -13.28
C SER A 62 9.38 -2.78 -12.54
N LEU A 63 8.42 -2.88 -11.64
CA LEU A 63 8.20 -4.07 -10.82
C LEU A 63 7.14 -4.97 -11.48
N SER A 64 7.56 -6.14 -11.95
CA SER A 64 6.60 -7.10 -12.51
C SER A 64 5.77 -7.79 -11.42
N PRO A 65 4.55 -8.27 -11.74
CA PRO A 65 3.74 -9.04 -10.79
C PRO A 65 4.46 -10.25 -10.20
N GLU A 66 5.24 -10.97 -11.01
CA GLU A 66 6.00 -12.16 -10.57
C GLU A 66 7.06 -11.81 -9.53
N LEU A 67 7.83 -10.74 -9.78
CA LEU A 67 8.84 -10.26 -8.84
C LEU A 67 8.20 -9.70 -7.57
N TYR A 68 7.05 -9.03 -7.69
CA TYR A 68 6.34 -8.52 -6.53
C TYR A 68 5.81 -9.67 -5.66
N ALA A 69 5.28 -10.74 -6.25
CA ALA A 69 4.89 -11.93 -5.50
C ALA A 69 6.07 -12.56 -4.75
N GLN A 70 7.23 -12.71 -5.41
CA GLN A 70 8.45 -13.23 -4.79
C GLN A 70 8.91 -12.34 -3.62
N PHE A 71 8.88 -11.02 -3.83
CA PHE A 71 9.23 -10.04 -2.80
C PHE A 71 8.32 -10.16 -1.58
N LEU A 72 7.00 -10.20 -1.78
CA LEU A 72 6.02 -10.29 -0.70
C LEU A 72 6.22 -11.59 0.11
N CYS A 73 6.40 -12.73 -0.55
CA CYS A 73 6.62 -14.01 0.13
C CYS A 73 7.93 -13.98 0.95
N ALA A 74 9.04 -13.53 0.37
CA ALA A 74 10.32 -13.50 1.06
C ALA A 74 10.35 -12.47 2.22
N LEU A 75 9.71 -11.31 2.03
CA LEU A 75 9.53 -10.31 3.08
C LEU A 75 8.69 -10.86 4.23
N PHE A 76 7.58 -11.53 3.90
CA PHE A 76 6.69 -12.14 4.88
C PHE A 76 7.40 -13.23 5.69
N ASP A 77 8.21 -14.07 5.03
CA ASP A 77 8.99 -15.11 5.73
C ASP A 77 9.96 -14.52 6.75
N ALA A 78 10.64 -13.42 6.38
CA ALA A 78 11.56 -12.75 7.29
C ALA A 78 10.83 -12.11 8.48
N TRP A 79 9.71 -11.45 8.20
CA TRP A 79 8.87 -10.82 9.20
C TRP A 79 8.18 -11.84 10.13
N TYR A 80 7.66 -12.93 9.59
CA TYR A 80 7.04 -14.02 10.36
C TYR A 80 8.04 -14.71 11.29
N ARG A 81 9.31 -14.92 10.85
CA ARG A 81 10.38 -15.44 11.72
C ARG A 81 10.63 -14.52 12.92
N ASP A 82 10.70 -13.22 12.71
CA ASP A 82 10.87 -12.25 13.80
C ASP A 82 9.68 -12.33 14.78
N TRP A 83 8.46 -12.38 14.27
CA TRP A 83 7.27 -12.54 15.10
C TRP A 83 7.32 -13.83 15.94
N LYS A 84 7.71 -14.95 15.35
CA LYS A 84 7.86 -16.26 16.07
C LYS A 84 8.89 -16.21 17.19
N THR A 85 9.87 -15.34 17.09
CA THR A 85 10.93 -15.16 18.11
C THR A 85 10.64 -14.00 19.09
N GLY A 86 9.43 -13.41 19.03
CA GLY A 86 9.02 -12.29 19.89
C GLY A 86 9.60 -10.94 19.51
N VAL A 87 10.22 -10.82 18.34
CA VAL A 87 10.73 -9.54 17.83
C VAL A 87 9.62 -8.80 17.10
N TYR A 88 9.20 -7.67 17.66
CA TYR A 88 8.16 -6.83 17.04
C TYR A 88 8.78 -5.85 16.05
N VAL A 89 8.31 -5.93 14.81
CA VAL A 89 8.51 -4.95 13.73
C VAL A 89 7.19 -4.80 13.01
N SER A 90 6.69 -3.58 12.90
CA SER A 90 5.49 -3.30 12.12
C SER A 90 5.83 -3.31 10.62
N VAL A 91 5.17 -4.17 9.85
CA VAL A 91 5.11 -4.10 8.40
C VAL A 91 3.67 -3.83 8.01
N ARG A 92 3.37 -2.55 7.76
CA ARG A 92 2.01 -2.03 7.62
C ARG A 92 1.10 -2.89 6.74
N LEU A 93 1.58 -3.28 5.56
CA LEU A 93 0.81 -4.08 4.61
C LEU A 93 0.37 -5.43 5.20
N PHE A 94 1.25 -6.10 5.93
CA PHE A 94 0.94 -7.40 6.53
C PHE A 94 0.04 -7.28 7.75
N GLU A 95 0.22 -6.24 8.54
CA GLU A 95 -0.68 -5.92 9.66
C GLU A 95 -2.09 -5.60 9.17
N ASP A 96 -2.23 -4.83 8.08
CA ASP A 96 -3.52 -4.57 7.44
C ASP A 96 -4.23 -5.89 7.04
N TYR A 97 -3.51 -6.83 6.42
CA TYR A 97 -4.10 -8.12 6.07
C TYR A 97 -4.51 -8.95 7.29
N ILE A 98 -3.73 -8.91 8.37
CA ILE A 98 -4.09 -9.58 9.63
C ILE A 98 -5.33 -8.92 10.25
N GLN A 99 -5.42 -7.58 10.24
CA GLN A 99 -6.61 -6.87 10.70
C GLN A 99 -7.86 -7.24 9.90
N LEU A 100 -7.75 -7.32 8.57
CA LEU A 100 -8.85 -7.78 7.70
C LEU A 100 -9.29 -9.22 8.03
N LEU A 101 -8.35 -10.12 8.31
CA LEU A 101 -8.66 -11.49 8.73
C LEU A 101 -9.38 -11.56 10.09
N MET A 102 -9.18 -10.56 10.95
CA MET A 102 -9.89 -10.39 12.23
C MET A 102 -11.23 -9.67 12.09
N GLY A 103 -11.59 -9.22 10.88
CA GLY A 103 -12.79 -8.41 10.64
C GLY A 103 -12.65 -6.95 11.12
N ALA A 104 -11.43 -6.49 11.37
CA ALA A 104 -11.15 -5.12 11.79
C ALA A 104 -10.89 -4.20 10.58
N PRO A 105 -11.24 -2.90 10.67
CA PRO A 105 -10.92 -1.93 9.62
C PRO A 105 -9.43 -1.69 9.51
N THR A 106 -8.96 -1.35 8.31
CA THR A 106 -7.57 -0.96 8.04
C THR A 106 -7.48 0.52 7.71
N GLY A 107 -6.31 1.11 7.93
CA GLY A 107 -6.07 2.53 7.63
C GLY A 107 -5.55 2.80 6.21
N THR A 108 -5.25 1.76 5.43
CA THR A 108 -4.63 1.91 4.10
C THR A 108 -5.67 1.79 3.00
N CYS A 109 -5.82 2.82 2.18
CA CYS A 109 -6.81 2.85 1.09
C CYS A 109 -6.65 1.71 0.07
N SER A 110 -5.43 1.21 -0.17
CA SER A 110 -5.19 0.08 -1.07
C SER A 110 -5.72 -1.24 -0.53
N THR A 111 -5.83 -1.41 0.79
CA THR A 111 -6.38 -2.61 1.43
C THR A 111 -7.88 -2.50 1.68
N THR A 112 -8.43 -1.29 1.78
CA THR A 112 -9.88 -1.05 1.88
C THR A 112 -10.57 -1.02 0.51
N GLY A 113 -9.83 -0.89 -0.58
CA GLY A 113 -10.38 -0.68 -1.93
C GLY A 113 -11.11 0.66 -2.10
N ALA A 114 -10.96 1.59 -1.17
CA ALA A 114 -11.66 2.88 -1.15
C ALA A 114 -10.69 4.06 -1.24
N CYS A 115 -10.92 4.96 -2.20
CA CYS A 115 -10.21 6.24 -2.31
C CYS A 115 -10.86 7.31 -1.42
N GLY A 116 -10.16 8.44 -1.21
CA GLY A 116 -10.72 9.64 -0.60
C GLY A 116 -10.51 9.77 0.90
N SER A 117 -9.51 9.07 1.45
CA SER A 117 -9.15 9.20 2.86
C SER A 117 -8.31 10.44 3.18
N TYR A 118 -7.75 11.12 2.19
CA TYR A 118 -6.90 12.31 2.35
C TYR A 118 -6.86 13.16 1.07
N MET A 119 -6.29 14.35 1.17
CA MET A 119 -5.92 15.23 0.06
C MET A 119 -4.43 15.55 0.13
N VAL A 120 -3.83 15.88 -1.00
CA VAL A 120 -2.42 16.30 -1.11
C VAL A 120 -2.38 17.78 -1.50
N VAL A 121 -1.53 18.55 -0.83
CA VAL A 121 -1.25 19.94 -1.16
C VAL A 121 0.19 20.03 -1.62
N GLU A 122 0.40 20.52 -2.84
CA GLU A 122 1.73 20.78 -3.37
C GLU A 122 2.26 22.15 -2.96
N GLY A 123 3.56 22.38 -3.14
CA GLY A 123 4.22 23.65 -2.78
C GLY A 123 3.63 24.90 -3.44
N SER A 124 2.94 24.75 -4.57
CA SER A 124 2.17 25.81 -5.24
C SER A 124 0.85 26.16 -4.57
N GLY A 125 0.43 25.35 -3.58
CA GLY A 125 -0.90 25.41 -2.97
C GLY A 125 -1.98 24.69 -3.77
N ALA A 126 -1.64 24.01 -4.87
CA ALA A 126 -2.57 23.16 -5.61
C ALA A 126 -2.95 21.93 -4.79
N VAL A 127 -4.24 21.56 -4.81
CA VAL A 127 -4.81 20.44 -4.02
C VAL A 127 -5.27 19.35 -4.95
N TYR A 128 -4.90 18.10 -4.59
CA TYR A 128 -5.18 16.90 -5.35
C TYR A 128 -5.83 15.81 -4.48
N PRO A 129 -6.60 14.87 -5.08
CA PRO A 129 -7.31 13.83 -4.33
C PRO A 129 -6.39 12.70 -3.83
N CYS A 130 -5.18 12.57 -4.36
CA CYS A 130 -4.22 11.52 -4.03
C CYS A 130 -2.83 11.88 -4.57
N ASP A 131 -1.76 11.50 -3.84
CA ASP A 131 -0.36 11.68 -4.24
C ASP A 131 -0.01 10.99 -5.57
N PHE A 132 -0.72 9.92 -5.94
CA PHE A 132 -0.53 9.24 -7.22
C PHE A 132 -1.25 9.93 -8.39
N TYR A 133 -2.00 11.00 -8.13
CA TYR A 133 -2.80 11.72 -9.10
C TYR A 133 -2.58 13.25 -9.01
N CYS A 134 -1.33 13.66 -8.74
CA CYS A 134 -0.92 15.07 -8.78
C CYS A 134 -0.68 15.51 -10.23
N LEU A 135 -1.75 15.54 -11.03
CA LEU A 135 -1.79 15.99 -12.42
C LEU A 135 -2.92 17.00 -12.61
N ASP A 136 -2.74 17.93 -13.54
CA ASP A 136 -3.67 19.05 -13.73
C ASP A 136 -5.13 18.62 -13.92
N GLU A 137 -5.37 17.51 -14.59
CA GLU A 137 -6.69 16.93 -14.80
C GLU A 137 -7.40 16.51 -13.51
N TYR A 138 -6.62 16.15 -12.47
CA TYR A 138 -7.13 15.76 -11.14
C TYR A 138 -7.10 16.87 -10.12
N LYS A 139 -6.63 18.08 -10.49
CA LYS A 139 -6.58 19.22 -9.59
C LYS A 139 -7.97 19.56 -9.07
N LEU A 140 -8.14 19.54 -7.75
CA LEU A 140 -9.38 19.88 -7.07
C LEU A 140 -9.57 21.41 -7.00
N GLY A 141 -8.51 22.14 -6.68
CA GLY A 141 -8.47 23.57 -6.51
C GLY A 141 -7.16 24.03 -5.88
N THR A 142 -7.18 25.13 -5.12
CA THR A 142 -6.01 25.70 -4.45
C THR A 142 -6.35 26.13 -3.03
N ILE A 143 -5.43 25.98 -2.08
CA ILE A 143 -5.64 26.44 -0.69
C ILE A 143 -5.76 27.97 -0.55
N GLN A 144 -5.34 28.74 -1.57
CA GLN A 144 -5.45 30.18 -1.58
C GLN A 144 -6.91 30.66 -1.86
N ASN A 145 -7.65 29.89 -2.67
CA ASN A 145 -8.96 30.33 -3.17
C ASN A 145 -10.10 29.44 -2.62
N ASP A 146 -9.81 28.26 -2.13
CA ASP A 146 -10.81 27.26 -1.78
C ASP A 146 -10.64 26.80 -0.33
N SER A 147 -11.74 26.54 0.37
CA SER A 147 -11.68 25.86 1.67
C SER A 147 -11.44 24.37 1.49
N LEU A 148 -10.69 23.72 2.41
CA LEU A 148 -10.49 22.27 2.37
C LEU A 148 -11.81 21.50 2.41
N GLN A 149 -12.81 22.03 3.11
CA GLN A 149 -14.14 21.42 3.16
C GLN A 149 -14.83 21.48 1.79
N SER A 150 -14.79 22.60 1.08
CA SER A 150 -15.38 22.72 -0.26
C SER A 150 -14.70 21.79 -1.28
N LEU A 151 -13.38 21.63 -1.19
CA LEU A 151 -12.63 20.72 -2.04
C LEU A 151 -12.97 19.25 -1.74
N LEU A 152 -13.05 18.88 -0.46
CA LEU A 152 -13.38 17.52 -0.03
C LEU A 152 -14.80 17.10 -0.45
N LEU A 153 -15.76 18.02 -0.35
CA LEU A 153 -17.17 17.78 -0.69
C LEU A 153 -17.47 18.08 -2.16
N GLY A 154 -16.50 18.58 -2.90
CA GLY A 154 -16.62 18.98 -4.30
C GLY A 154 -16.91 17.82 -5.26
N GLU A 155 -17.46 18.16 -6.42
CA GLU A 155 -17.85 17.15 -7.43
C GLU A 155 -16.65 16.35 -7.93
N LYS A 156 -15.51 16.97 -8.22
CA LYS A 156 -14.29 16.28 -8.66
C LYS A 156 -13.82 15.23 -7.65
N MET A 157 -13.85 15.54 -6.35
CA MET A 157 -13.48 14.60 -5.31
C MET A 157 -14.50 13.45 -5.22
N ARG A 158 -15.79 13.73 -5.32
CA ARG A 158 -16.85 12.70 -5.34
C ARG A 158 -16.69 11.74 -6.52
N ILE A 159 -16.42 12.26 -7.71
CA ILE A 159 -16.14 11.44 -8.90
C ILE A 159 -14.92 10.57 -8.66
N PHE A 160 -13.81 11.14 -8.17
CA PHE A 160 -12.59 10.40 -7.88
C PHE A 160 -12.80 9.24 -6.90
N ILE A 161 -13.57 9.49 -5.83
CA ILE A 161 -13.94 8.47 -4.83
C ILE A 161 -14.82 7.38 -5.45
N LYS A 162 -15.84 7.77 -6.21
CA LYS A 162 -16.76 6.83 -6.89
C LYS A 162 -16.00 5.90 -7.82
N ASP A 163 -15.11 6.44 -8.65
CA ASP A 163 -14.27 5.64 -9.54
C ASP A 163 -13.34 4.70 -8.78
N GLY A 164 -12.79 5.17 -7.65
CA GLY A 164 -11.96 4.35 -6.78
C GLY A 164 -12.68 3.16 -6.17
N ARG A 165 -13.96 3.30 -5.87
CA ARG A 165 -14.81 2.23 -5.30
C ARG A 165 -15.35 1.25 -6.34
N ASN A 166 -15.22 1.56 -7.62
CA ASN A 166 -15.70 0.68 -8.68
C ASN A 166 -14.76 -0.53 -8.83
N VAL A 167 -15.04 -1.56 -8.03
CA VAL A 167 -14.29 -2.83 -8.05
C VAL A 167 -14.76 -3.68 -9.24
N PRO A 168 -13.85 -4.24 -10.05
CA PRO A 168 -14.22 -5.10 -11.18
C PRO A 168 -15.16 -6.24 -10.77
N ALA A 169 -16.14 -6.57 -11.61
CA ALA A 169 -17.13 -7.61 -11.31
C ALA A 169 -16.48 -8.98 -11.02
N GLU A 170 -15.41 -9.32 -11.72
CA GLU A 170 -14.65 -10.55 -11.48
C GLU A 170 -14.02 -10.62 -10.07
N CYS A 171 -13.71 -9.47 -9.47
CA CYS A 171 -13.17 -9.42 -8.11
C CYS A 171 -14.22 -9.80 -7.07
N GLN A 172 -15.52 -9.61 -7.35
CA GLN A 172 -16.61 -9.93 -6.41
C GLN A 172 -16.69 -11.44 -6.16
N GLN A 173 -16.31 -12.27 -7.12
CA GLN A 173 -16.28 -13.73 -7.00
C GLN A 173 -14.90 -14.28 -6.58
N CYS A 174 -13.92 -13.41 -6.35
CA CYS A 174 -12.58 -13.83 -5.97
C CYS A 174 -12.54 -14.25 -4.51
N ARG A 175 -11.98 -15.45 -4.22
CA ARG A 175 -11.80 -15.93 -2.83
C ARG A 175 -11.02 -14.98 -1.93
N TRP A 176 -10.26 -14.07 -2.52
CA TRP A 176 -9.39 -13.11 -1.82
C TRP A 176 -10.01 -11.70 -1.74
N VAL A 177 -11.26 -11.52 -2.16
CA VAL A 177 -11.88 -10.19 -2.22
C VAL A 177 -11.81 -9.47 -0.87
N ASN A 178 -12.02 -10.17 0.24
CA ASN A 178 -12.01 -9.62 1.59
C ASN A 178 -10.60 -9.20 2.09
N LEU A 179 -9.54 -9.60 1.39
CA LEU A 179 -8.18 -9.16 1.68
C LEU A 179 -7.66 -8.12 0.67
N CYS A 180 -8.15 -8.19 -0.57
CA CYS A 180 -7.65 -7.39 -1.68
C CYS A 180 -8.52 -6.18 -2.00
N HIS A 181 -9.86 -6.31 -1.90
CA HIS A 181 -10.86 -5.29 -2.27
C HIS A 181 -10.62 -4.65 -3.65
N GLY A 182 -9.97 -5.39 -4.60
CA GLY A 182 -9.61 -4.88 -5.92
C GLY A 182 -8.33 -4.02 -5.94
N GLY A 183 -7.69 -3.80 -4.81
CA GLY A 183 -6.45 -3.04 -4.68
C GLY A 183 -6.58 -1.54 -4.96
N CYS A 184 -5.45 -0.87 -5.08
CA CYS A 184 -5.40 0.56 -5.37
C CYS A 184 -5.94 0.87 -6.77
N LYS A 185 -6.74 1.94 -6.91
CA LYS A 185 -7.20 2.47 -8.20
C LYS A 185 -6.02 2.70 -9.16
N ARG A 186 -4.88 3.18 -8.64
CA ARG A 186 -3.66 3.47 -9.41
C ARG A 186 -3.07 2.21 -10.08
N ASP A 187 -3.27 1.05 -9.48
CA ASP A 187 -2.78 -0.22 -9.99
C ASP A 187 -3.74 -0.92 -10.95
N ARG A 188 -4.96 -0.41 -11.13
CA ARG A 188 -5.91 -0.99 -12.07
C ARG A 188 -5.42 -0.77 -13.48
N ASN A 189 -5.26 -1.87 -14.20
CA ASN A 189 -4.74 -1.83 -15.56
C ASN A 189 -5.85 -1.43 -16.53
N THR A 190 -5.76 -0.25 -17.09
CA THR A 190 -6.73 0.24 -18.11
C THR A 190 -6.64 -0.54 -19.43
N ALA A 191 -5.52 -1.21 -19.69
CA ALA A 191 -5.37 -2.10 -20.87
C ALA A 191 -6.02 -3.49 -20.66
N ASP A 192 -6.31 -3.89 -19.43
CA ASP A 192 -7.10 -5.09 -19.13
C ASP A 192 -8.60 -4.74 -19.21
N LYS A 193 -9.37 -5.41 -20.10
CA LYS A 193 -10.82 -5.22 -20.20
C LYS A 193 -11.54 -5.39 -18.86
N ALA A 194 -11.02 -6.26 -18.01
CA ALA A 194 -11.54 -6.48 -16.66
C ALA A 194 -11.08 -5.42 -15.65
N GLN A 195 -10.19 -4.49 -16.01
CA GLN A 195 -9.63 -3.43 -15.16
C GLN A 195 -9.11 -3.93 -13.80
N ARG A 196 -8.58 -5.15 -13.75
CA ARG A 196 -8.00 -5.72 -12.54
C ARG A 196 -6.72 -5.00 -12.18
N SER A 197 -6.35 -5.05 -10.89
CA SER A 197 -5.04 -4.58 -10.45
C SER A 197 -3.92 -5.27 -11.24
N TYR A 198 -2.94 -4.49 -11.68
CA TYR A 198 -1.72 -5.00 -12.31
C TYR A 198 -1.04 -6.09 -11.46
N TYR A 199 -1.14 -5.95 -10.14
CA TYR A 199 -0.59 -6.91 -9.18
C TYR A 199 -1.57 -8.01 -8.76
N CYS A 200 -2.72 -8.17 -9.42
CA CYS A 200 -3.74 -9.17 -9.05
C CYS A 200 -3.15 -10.58 -8.88
N LYS A 201 -2.40 -11.07 -9.88
CA LYS A 201 -1.76 -12.40 -9.83
C LYS A 201 -0.71 -12.50 -8.71
N ALA A 202 0.00 -11.41 -8.44
CA ALA A 202 0.98 -11.36 -7.35
C ALA A 202 0.31 -11.51 -5.98
N LEU A 203 -0.77 -10.76 -5.75
CA LEU A 203 -1.53 -10.82 -4.50
C LEU A 203 -2.21 -12.17 -4.30
N GLN A 204 -2.80 -12.76 -5.35
CA GLN A 204 -3.38 -14.11 -5.26
C GLN A 204 -2.33 -15.15 -4.85
N LYS A 205 -1.13 -15.12 -5.46
CA LYS A 205 -0.03 -16.00 -5.12
C LYS A 205 0.45 -15.77 -3.69
N PHE A 206 0.59 -14.52 -3.28
CA PHE A 206 1.00 -14.17 -1.93
C PHE A 206 -0.03 -14.62 -0.89
N PHE A 207 -1.32 -14.36 -1.09
CA PHE A 207 -2.35 -14.79 -0.15
C PHE A 207 -2.42 -16.31 -0.02
N ALA A 208 -2.36 -17.05 -1.15
CA ALA A 208 -2.31 -18.50 -1.10
C ALA A 208 -1.12 -19.04 -0.29
N TYR A 209 0.02 -18.36 -0.36
CA TYR A 209 1.24 -18.71 0.38
C TYR A 209 1.20 -18.34 1.85
N ALA A 210 0.69 -17.14 2.18
CA ALA A 210 0.84 -16.54 3.50
C ALA A 210 -0.39 -16.73 4.41
N GLU A 211 -1.59 -16.95 3.86
CA GLU A 211 -2.86 -16.99 4.61
C GLU A 211 -2.84 -17.90 5.84
N PRO A 212 -2.35 -19.16 5.79
CA PRO A 212 -2.38 -20.02 6.97
C PRO A 212 -1.62 -19.40 8.17
N ARG A 213 -0.48 -18.79 7.88
CA ARG A 213 0.36 -18.13 8.89
C ARG A 213 -0.20 -16.79 9.34
N MET A 214 -0.80 -16.01 8.44
CA MET A 214 -1.52 -14.79 8.81
C MET A 214 -2.71 -15.10 9.73
N ARG A 215 -3.44 -16.21 9.48
CA ARG A 215 -4.52 -16.66 10.38
C ARG A 215 -4.00 -17.13 11.75
N GLU A 216 -2.83 -17.76 11.81
CA GLU A 216 -2.16 -18.08 13.07
C GLU A 216 -1.88 -16.79 13.87
N MET A 217 -1.28 -15.79 13.21
CA MET A 217 -1.00 -14.49 13.84
C MET A 217 -2.28 -13.77 14.27
N ALA A 218 -3.33 -13.77 13.44
CA ALA A 218 -4.63 -13.17 13.77
C ALA A 218 -5.23 -13.78 15.04
N ARG A 219 -5.22 -15.10 15.15
CA ARG A 219 -5.68 -15.81 16.36
C ARG A 219 -4.86 -15.45 17.58
N ALA A 220 -3.54 -15.40 17.46
CA ALA A 220 -2.67 -15.00 18.57
C ALA A 220 -3.02 -13.58 19.06
N VAL A 221 -3.18 -12.62 18.14
CA VAL A 221 -3.56 -11.23 18.51
C VAL A 221 -4.93 -11.18 19.21
N GLN A 222 -5.91 -11.98 18.76
CA GLN A 222 -7.24 -12.04 19.39
C GLN A 222 -7.22 -12.63 20.82
N MET A 223 -6.28 -13.53 21.12
CA MET A 223 -6.14 -14.12 22.46
C MET A 223 -5.55 -13.15 23.50
N TYR A 224 -4.88 -12.09 23.07
CA TYR A 224 -4.27 -11.08 23.93
C TYR A 224 -5.09 -9.79 24.08
N ARG A 225 -6.28 -9.73 23.45
CA ARG A 225 -7.25 -8.64 23.61
C ARG A 225 -8.32 -9.03 24.63
#